data_5f1fa393e044fa2ee22f78d50999a875
#
_entry.id   5f1fa393e044fa2ee22f78d50999a875
#
_cell.length_a   1.000
_cell.length_b   1.000
_cell.length_c   1.000
_cell.angle_alpha   90.00
_cell.angle_beta   90.00
_cell.angle_gamma   90.00
#
_symmetry.space_group_name_H-M   'P 1'
#
loop_
_entity.id
_entity.type
_entity.pdbx_description
1 polymer ?
#
loop_
_entity_poly.entity_id
_entity_poly.type
_entity_poly.pdbx_seq_one_letter_code
_entity_poly.pdbx_strand_id
1 'polypeptide(L)'
;MERYDLLYRLYDEFDVETLREYQSFVDLFPPVDSRVALDHWEEVSDELDRLKRQIRESFPAGSTFAETAARADRETAFTALDLFARYDRAVNALVLDVDETLRSAGQTDNELPRETLHILTEIHESGVPIVICTGQTLENVKGFMIQGLGNELVHSGDLSIVYEAGNGVFTPGHGSQTKRLLYQDLGADVRSIFERVRTRALSAAPDNVRRGCHLQGNEFNVTLKPNFETGSADAEAVIDDGLVHLIDALGAAVAERVGDGADASADDREGDAPADDTGGDDPTGRANRGAAWARAHYAAADPEIRDVLEASGIEPAADEPDASVSIPDPVASLFDEIDVAYYRGDAAEIGSLELDKVAGVEAAFDVLDVTDPFALVMGDSKSDLRVMEWAAANDAGIAAAPEHASADVLSHVLDHDELVFDRGQSAKMLRTAYVMNLFARLE
;
A
#
# COMPACT_ATOMS: atom_id res chain seq x y z
N MET A 1 -36.36 -4.32 3.48
CA MET A 1 -37.02 -5.19 4.48
C MET A 1 -37.11 -6.62 3.93
N GLU A 2 -37.62 -6.82 2.74
CA GLU A 2 -37.77 -8.16 2.15
C GLU A 2 -36.47 -8.97 2.02
N ARG A 3 -35.34 -8.32 1.65
CA ARG A 3 -34.03 -9.01 1.52
C ARG A 3 -33.49 -9.51 2.88
N TYR A 4 -33.65 -8.74 3.94
CA TYR A 4 -33.29 -9.15 5.30
C TYR A 4 -34.12 -10.35 5.77
N ASP A 5 -35.43 -10.34 5.53
CA ASP A 5 -36.30 -11.45 5.91
C ASP A 5 -35.92 -12.75 5.18
N LEU A 6 -35.54 -12.65 3.90
CA LEU A 6 -35.03 -13.79 3.13
C LEU A 6 -33.69 -14.30 3.66
N LEU A 7 -32.82 -13.39 4.09
CA LEU A 7 -31.53 -13.77 4.67
C LEU A 7 -31.71 -14.45 6.04
N TYR A 8 -32.57 -13.93 6.91
CA TYR A 8 -32.95 -14.61 8.16
C TYR A 8 -33.45 -16.01 7.89
N ARG A 9 -34.38 -16.15 6.95
CA ARG A 9 -34.94 -17.44 6.57
C ARG A 9 -33.87 -18.41 6.05
N LEU A 10 -32.90 -17.91 5.24
CA LEU A 10 -31.79 -18.74 4.73
C LEU A 10 -30.98 -19.36 5.86
N TYR A 11 -30.56 -18.57 6.84
CA TYR A 11 -29.71 -19.04 7.93
C TYR A 11 -30.47 -19.76 9.05
N ASP A 12 -31.78 -19.61 9.15
CA ASP A 12 -32.61 -20.26 10.17
C ASP A 12 -33.19 -21.59 9.67
N GLU A 13 -33.46 -21.75 8.35
CA GLU A 13 -34.14 -22.93 7.80
C GLU A 13 -33.19 -23.94 7.13
N PHE A 14 -31.95 -23.51 6.73
CA PHE A 14 -31.01 -24.36 5.99
C PHE A 14 -29.74 -24.61 6.78
N ASP A 15 -29.14 -25.79 6.58
CA ASP A 15 -27.82 -26.12 7.13
C ASP A 15 -26.70 -25.49 6.30
N VAL A 16 -26.54 -24.17 6.50
CA VAL A 16 -25.55 -23.37 5.79
C VAL A 16 -24.13 -23.71 6.23
N GLU A 17 -23.93 -24.17 7.46
CA GLU A 17 -22.61 -24.55 7.96
C GLU A 17 -22.05 -25.74 7.19
N THR A 18 -22.79 -26.83 7.09
CA THR A 18 -22.42 -28.00 6.27
C THR A 18 -22.23 -27.62 4.80
N LEU A 19 -23.09 -26.76 4.25
CA LEU A 19 -22.97 -26.31 2.86
C LEU A 19 -21.66 -25.56 2.61
N ARG A 20 -21.24 -24.67 3.53
CA ARG A 20 -19.96 -23.94 3.46
C ARG A 20 -18.75 -24.87 3.62
N GLU A 21 -18.82 -25.85 4.52
CA GLU A 21 -17.76 -26.84 4.68
C GLU A 21 -17.54 -27.62 3.38
N TYR A 22 -18.61 -28.06 2.73
CA TYR A 22 -18.53 -28.76 1.45
C TYR A 22 -18.02 -27.85 0.33
N GLN A 23 -18.49 -26.60 0.28
CA GLN A 23 -17.98 -25.63 -0.68
C GLN A 23 -16.47 -25.41 -0.50
N SER A 24 -16.02 -25.15 0.73
CA SER A 24 -14.61 -24.98 1.05
C SER A 24 -13.78 -26.22 0.69
N PHE A 25 -14.29 -27.41 0.94
CA PHE A 25 -13.61 -28.63 0.55
C PHE A 25 -13.46 -28.75 -0.97
N VAL A 26 -14.53 -28.52 -1.73
CA VAL A 26 -14.50 -28.58 -3.20
C VAL A 26 -13.57 -27.55 -3.79
N ASP A 27 -13.55 -26.34 -3.25
CA ASP A 27 -12.74 -25.23 -3.73
C ASP A 27 -11.25 -25.37 -3.41
N LEU A 28 -10.92 -25.81 -2.18
CA LEU A 28 -9.53 -25.85 -1.70
C LEU A 28 -8.83 -27.18 -1.95
N PHE A 29 -9.59 -28.23 -2.21
CA PHE A 29 -9.07 -29.59 -2.46
C PHE A 29 -9.55 -30.09 -3.81
N PRO A 30 -8.93 -29.63 -4.93
CA PRO A 30 -9.32 -30.10 -6.25
C PRO A 30 -9.10 -31.64 -6.37
N PRO A 31 -9.83 -32.32 -7.26
CA PRO A 31 -9.70 -33.75 -7.46
C PRO A 31 -8.25 -34.12 -7.80
N VAL A 32 -7.69 -35.04 -7.03
CA VAL A 32 -6.34 -35.56 -7.24
C VAL A 32 -6.39 -36.86 -8.06
N ASP A 33 -5.30 -37.22 -8.72
CA ASP A 33 -5.16 -38.44 -9.50
C ASP A 33 -5.03 -39.68 -8.57
N SER A 34 -5.98 -39.80 -7.66
CA SER A 34 -6.14 -40.91 -6.74
C SER A 34 -7.62 -41.31 -6.72
N ARG A 35 -7.91 -42.54 -7.10
CA ARG A 35 -9.29 -43.04 -7.20
C ARG A 35 -10.10 -42.83 -5.93
N VAL A 36 -9.51 -43.09 -4.76
CA VAL A 36 -10.22 -42.95 -3.47
C VAL A 36 -10.50 -41.49 -3.14
N ALA A 37 -9.55 -40.59 -3.40
CA ALA A 37 -9.72 -39.17 -3.17
C ALA A 37 -10.73 -38.56 -4.17
N LEU A 38 -10.72 -39.03 -5.43
CA LEU A 38 -11.68 -38.62 -6.43
C LEU A 38 -13.11 -39.07 -6.07
N ASP A 39 -13.31 -40.34 -5.70
CA ASP A 39 -14.62 -40.85 -5.28
C ASP A 39 -15.20 -40.02 -4.12
N HIS A 40 -14.39 -39.67 -3.13
CA HIS A 40 -14.81 -38.80 -2.01
C HIS A 40 -15.12 -37.38 -2.43
N TRP A 41 -14.30 -36.79 -3.32
CA TRP A 41 -14.52 -35.46 -3.85
C TRP A 41 -15.84 -35.40 -4.66
N GLU A 42 -16.13 -36.42 -5.46
CA GLU A 42 -17.39 -36.53 -6.21
C GLU A 42 -18.61 -36.63 -5.28
N GLU A 43 -18.51 -37.44 -4.20
CA GLU A 43 -19.57 -37.54 -3.20
C GLU A 43 -19.88 -36.20 -2.53
N VAL A 44 -18.84 -35.45 -2.13
CA VAL A 44 -19.01 -34.14 -1.50
C VAL A 44 -19.56 -33.12 -2.48
N SER A 45 -19.08 -33.13 -3.74
CA SER A 45 -19.54 -32.24 -4.79
C SER A 45 -21.02 -32.49 -5.14
N ASP A 46 -21.44 -33.75 -5.24
CA ASP A 46 -22.84 -34.11 -5.50
C ASP A 46 -23.77 -33.66 -4.36
N GLU A 47 -23.30 -33.79 -3.11
CA GLU A 47 -24.08 -33.38 -1.94
C GLU A 47 -24.16 -31.83 -1.85
N LEU A 48 -23.05 -31.12 -2.14
CA LEU A 48 -23.03 -29.67 -2.26
C LEU A 48 -24.05 -29.18 -3.29
N ASP A 49 -24.07 -29.80 -4.48
CA ASP A 49 -25.03 -29.47 -5.53
C ASP A 49 -26.47 -29.74 -5.12
N ARG A 50 -26.70 -30.79 -4.36
CA ARG A 50 -28.02 -31.12 -3.82
C ARG A 50 -28.50 -30.04 -2.84
N LEU A 51 -27.65 -29.61 -1.90
CA LEU A 51 -27.95 -28.56 -0.92
C LEU A 51 -28.20 -27.21 -1.60
N LYS A 52 -27.33 -26.82 -2.54
CA LYS A 52 -27.52 -25.59 -3.34
C LYS A 52 -28.83 -25.62 -4.12
N ARG A 53 -29.22 -26.76 -4.68
CA ARG A 53 -30.48 -26.90 -5.41
C ARG A 53 -31.70 -26.71 -4.51
N GLN A 54 -31.68 -27.21 -3.29
CA GLN A 54 -32.76 -26.98 -2.31
C GLN A 54 -32.98 -25.50 -2.02
N ILE A 55 -31.88 -24.75 -1.86
CA ILE A 55 -31.95 -23.30 -1.66
C ILE A 55 -32.47 -22.61 -2.92
N ARG A 56 -31.94 -22.96 -4.10
CA ARG A 56 -32.39 -22.39 -5.39
C ARG A 56 -33.89 -22.52 -5.62
N GLU A 57 -34.46 -23.64 -5.22
CA GLU A 57 -35.90 -23.91 -5.38
C GLU A 57 -36.78 -23.20 -4.34
N SER A 58 -36.17 -22.80 -3.20
CA SER A 58 -36.90 -22.25 -2.06
C SER A 58 -36.96 -20.73 -2.01
N PHE A 59 -36.09 -20.03 -2.77
CA PHE A 59 -35.97 -18.58 -2.74
C PHE A 59 -36.22 -17.91 -4.10
N PRO A 60 -36.84 -16.71 -4.12
CA PRO A 60 -36.76 -15.84 -5.28
C PRO A 60 -35.29 -15.47 -5.47
N ALA A 61 -34.81 -15.45 -6.71
CA ALA A 61 -33.38 -15.33 -7.02
C ALA A 61 -32.50 -16.38 -6.28
N GLY A 62 -32.99 -17.62 -6.24
CA GLY A 62 -32.40 -18.70 -5.44
C GLY A 62 -30.94 -19.00 -5.74
N SER A 63 -30.43 -18.70 -6.95
CA SER A 63 -29.01 -18.82 -7.27
C SER A 63 -28.15 -17.89 -6.42
N THR A 64 -28.56 -16.64 -6.23
CA THR A 64 -27.85 -15.68 -5.37
C THR A 64 -27.83 -16.15 -3.92
N PHE A 65 -28.98 -16.59 -3.39
CA PHE A 65 -29.03 -17.10 -2.00
C PHE A 65 -28.23 -18.39 -1.81
N ALA A 66 -28.19 -19.28 -2.81
CA ALA A 66 -27.37 -20.48 -2.73
C ALA A 66 -25.86 -20.16 -2.75
N GLU A 67 -25.42 -19.21 -3.57
CA GLU A 67 -24.03 -18.76 -3.57
C GLU A 67 -23.68 -17.96 -2.29
N THR A 68 -24.58 -17.12 -1.79
CA THR A 68 -24.39 -16.42 -0.50
C THR A 68 -24.20 -17.44 0.63
N ALA A 69 -25.08 -18.46 0.72
CA ALA A 69 -24.97 -19.52 1.73
C ALA A 69 -23.68 -20.34 1.60
N ALA A 70 -23.21 -20.56 0.38
CA ALA A 70 -21.99 -21.33 0.14
C ALA A 70 -20.71 -20.57 0.52
N ARG A 71 -20.73 -19.24 0.46
CA ARG A 71 -19.51 -18.40 0.57
C ARG A 71 -19.43 -17.62 1.90
N ALA A 72 -20.55 -17.32 2.52
CA ALA A 72 -20.61 -16.45 3.69
C ALA A 72 -21.28 -17.12 4.89
N ASP A 73 -20.75 -16.87 6.06
CA ASP A 73 -21.48 -17.10 7.30
C ASP A 73 -22.57 -16.02 7.50
N ARG A 74 -23.38 -16.19 8.52
CA ARG A 74 -24.48 -15.27 8.81
C ARG A 74 -24.00 -13.83 8.97
N GLU A 75 -22.93 -13.62 9.74
CA GLU A 75 -22.37 -12.31 10.02
C GLU A 75 -21.89 -11.64 8.71
N THR A 76 -21.07 -12.32 7.93
CA THR A 76 -20.55 -11.84 6.64
C THR A 76 -21.68 -11.48 5.68
N ALA A 77 -22.72 -12.30 5.58
CA ALA A 77 -23.85 -12.05 4.68
C ALA A 77 -24.69 -10.84 5.10
N PHE A 78 -24.94 -10.66 6.40
CA PHE A 78 -25.65 -9.48 6.90
C PHE A 78 -24.82 -8.22 6.73
N THR A 79 -23.53 -8.25 7.06
CA THR A 79 -22.61 -7.12 6.82
C THR A 79 -22.58 -6.74 5.34
N ALA A 80 -22.53 -7.69 4.43
CA ALA A 80 -22.57 -7.43 2.99
C ALA A 80 -23.90 -6.78 2.56
N LEU A 81 -25.02 -7.22 3.12
CA LEU A 81 -26.32 -6.63 2.84
C LEU A 81 -26.45 -5.21 3.42
N ASP A 82 -25.92 -4.97 4.63
CA ASP A 82 -25.90 -3.64 5.27
C ASP A 82 -25.06 -2.66 4.45
N LEU A 83 -23.87 -3.08 3.99
CA LEU A 83 -23.01 -2.27 3.11
C LEU A 83 -23.72 -1.97 1.78
N PHE A 84 -24.31 -2.99 1.15
CA PHE A 84 -25.07 -2.78 -0.08
C PHE A 84 -26.25 -1.82 0.14
N ALA A 85 -27.00 -1.96 1.23
CA ALA A 85 -28.11 -1.09 1.55
C ALA A 85 -27.66 0.37 1.84
N ARG A 86 -26.46 0.54 2.34
CA ARG A 86 -25.87 1.86 2.65
C ARG A 86 -25.37 2.58 1.40
N TYR A 87 -24.62 1.88 0.55
CA TYR A 87 -23.94 2.50 -0.58
C TYR A 87 -24.71 2.38 -1.90
N ASP A 88 -25.62 1.42 -2.04
CA ASP A 88 -26.37 1.10 -3.26
C ASP A 88 -25.46 0.93 -4.49
N ARG A 89 -24.26 0.40 -4.27
CA ARG A 89 -23.21 0.17 -5.28
C ARG A 89 -22.61 -1.22 -5.12
N ALA A 90 -22.13 -1.79 -6.22
CA ALA A 90 -21.29 -2.97 -6.22
C ALA A 90 -19.81 -2.59 -6.14
N VAL A 91 -18.99 -3.39 -5.46
CA VAL A 91 -17.54 -3.28 -5.53
C VAL A 91 -17.09 -3.66 -6.94
N ASN A 92 -16.48 -2.73 -7.66
CA ASN A 92 -16.03 -2.91 -9.04
C ASN A 92 -14.50 -2.87 -9.20
N ALA A 93 -13.76 -2.73 -8.10
CA ALA A 93 -12.30 -2.88 -8.05
C ALA A 93 -11.86 -3.35 -6.67
N LEU A 94 -10.72 -4.02 -6.57
CA LEU A 94 -10.04 -4.28 -5.31
C LEU A 94 -8.74 -3.48 -5.26
N VAL A 95 -8.44 -2.84 -4.13
CA VAL A 95 -7.16 -2.20 -3.84
C VAL A 95 -6.62 -2.79 -2.56
N LEU A 96 -5.57 -3.60 -2.67
CA LEU A 96 -5.15 -4.51 -1.61
C LEU A 96 -3.68 -4.30 -1.27
N ASP A 97 -3.40 -3.91 -0.04
CA ASP A 97 -2.06 -4.04 0.52
C ASP A 97 -1.74 -5.51 0.82
N VAL A 98 -0.46 -5.84 0.93
CA VAL A 98 0.00 -7.23 1.04
C VAL A 98 0.44 -7.58 2.46
N ASP A 99 1.44 -6.85 2.96
CA ASP A 99 2.09 -7.20 4.23
C ASP A 99 1.20 -6.78 5.41
N GLU A 100 1.04 -7.69 6.37
CA GLU A 100 0.14 -7.54 7.53
C GLU A 100 -1.35 -7.33 7.17
N THR A 101 -1.70 -7.28 5.89
CA THR A 101 -3.08 -7.15 5.38
C THR A 101 -3.58 -8.47 4.77
N LEU A 102 -3.04 -8.89 3.63
CA LEU A 102 -3.41 -10.17 3.00
C LEU A 102 -2.63 -11.35 3.57
N ARG A 103 -1.43 -11.10 4.08
CA ARG A 103 -0.58 -12.09 4.74
C ARG A 103 0.10 -11.49 5.97
N SER A 104 0.54 -12.32 6.91
CA SER A 104 1.37 -11.87 8.03
C SER A 104 2.84 -11.91 7.65
N ALA A 105 3.54 -10.80 7.80
CA ALA A 105 4.98 -10.68 7.53
C ALA A 105 5.84 -11.54 8.48
N GLY A 106 5.28 -12.04 9.58
CA GLY A 106 5.96 -12.92 10.53
C GLY A 106 5.93 -14.41 10.18
N GLN A 107 5.28 -14.80 9.08
CA GLN A 107 5.27 -16.20 8.63
C GLN A 107 6.48 -16.52 7.76
N THR A 108 7.06 -17.72 7.97
CA THR A 108 8.32 -18.12 7.35
C THR A 108 8.23 -18.43 5.85
N ASP A 109 7.04 -18.64 5.33
CA ASP A 109 6.78 -19.05 3.94
C ASP A 109 6.36 -17.92 3.00
N ASN A 110 6.07 -16.72 3.52
CA ASN A 110 5.68 -15.55 2.71
C ASN A 110 4.54 -15.83 1.71
N GLU A 111 3.74 -16.85 1.94
CA GLU A 111 2.64 -17.24 1.05
C GLU A 111 1.32 -16.59 1.48
N LEU A 112 0.46 -16.31 0.51
CA LEU A 112 -0.93 -15.93 0.78
C LEU A 112 -1.74 -17.16 1.23
N PRO A 113 -2.65 -17.01 2.19
CA PRO A 113 -3.55 -18.10 2.58
C PRO A 113 -4.34 -18.62 1.37
N ARG A 114 -4.52 -19.93 1.26
CA ARG A 114 -5.26 -20.54 0.14
C ARG A 114 -6.67 -20.00 -0.01
N GLU A 115 -7.34 -19.75 1.09
CA GLU A 115 -8.69 -19.14 1.07
C GLU A 115 -8.69 -17.75 0.46
N THR A 116 -7.67 -16.93 0.78
CA THR A 116 -7.50 -15.59 0.21
C THR A 116 -7.25 -15.68 -1.30
N LEU A 117 -6.36 -16.59 -1.73
CA LEU A 117 -6.10 -16.80 -3.15
C LEU A 117 -7.35 -17.25 -3.91
N HIS A 118 -8.10 -18.19 -3.33
CA HIS A 118 -9.30 -18.71 -3.97
C HIS A 118 -10.36 -17.61 -4.15
N ILE A 119 -10.66 -16.84 -3.10
CA ILE A 119 -11.67 -15.78 -3.22
C ILE A 119 -11.22 -14.64 -4.13
N LEU A 120 -9.92 -14.33 -4.21
CA LEU A 120 -9.38 -13.38 -5.19
C LEU A 120 -9.63 -13.86 -6.62
N THR A 121 -9.41 -15.15 -6.89
CA THR A 121 -9.70 -15.76 -8.19
C THR A 121 -11.19 -15.66 -8.54
N GLU A 122 -12.08 -15.98 -7.60
CA GLU A 122 -13.53 -15.89 -7.78
C GLU A 122 -14.01 -14.46 -8.09
N ILE A 123 -13.45 -13.48 -7.36
CA ILE A 123 -13.77 -12.06 -7.57
C ILE A 123 -13.28 -11.64 -8.96
N HIS A 124 -12.07 -12.03 -9.33
CA HIS A 124 -11.50 -11.76 -10.65
C HIS A 124 -12.35 -12.38 -11.77
N GLU A 125 -12.73 -13.66 -11.65
CA GLU A 125 -13.61 -14.34 -12.61
C GLU A 125 -14.99 -13.68 -12.73
N SER A 126 -15.43 -12.96 -11.69
CA SER A 126 -16.66 -12.16 -11.75
C SER A 126 -16.50 -10.83 -12.51
N GLY A 127 -15.30 -10.52 -13.00
CA GLY A 127 -14.97 -9.33 -13.80
C GLY A 127 -14.57 -8.12 -12.95
N VAL A 128 -14.11 -8.33 -11.72
CA VAL A 128 -13.60 -7.25 -10.83
C VAL A 128 -12.08 -7.21 -10.92
N PRO A 129 -11.48 -6.12 -11.43
CA PRO A 129 -10.04 -5.95 -11.49
C PRO A 129 -9.41 -5.84 -10.09
N ILE A 130 -8.15 -6.25 -10.01
CA ILE A 130 -7.39 -6.28 -8.76
C ILE A 130 -6.17 -5.36 -8.87
N VAL A 131 -6.03 -4.45 -7.92
CA VAL A 131 -4.85 -3.60 -7.75
C VAL A 131 -4.15 -4.03 -6.45
N ILE A 132 -2.97 -4.60 -6.58
CA ILE A 132 -2.08 -4.83 -5.44
C ILE A 132 -1.26 -3.57 -5.19
N CYS A 133 -1.30 -3.04 -3.98
CA CYS A 133 -0.67 -1.77 -3.64
C CYS A 133 0.32 -1.95 -2.48
N THR A 134 1.61 -1.85 -2.74
CA THR A 134 2.65 -2.22 -1.77
C THR A 134 3.83 -1.24 -1.76
N GLY A 135 4.50 -1.12 -0.61
CA GLY A 135 5.79 -0.45 -0.48
C GLY A 135 6.98 -1.26 -1.00
N GLN A 136 6.79 -2.54 -1.35
CA GLN A 136 7.87 -3.39 -1.82
C GLN A 136 8.27 -3.08 -3.27
N THR A 137 9.48 -3.53 -3.66
CA THR A 137 9.95 -3.47 -5.04
C THR A 137 9.16 -4.43 -5.94
N LEU A 138 9.08 -4.10 -7.23
CA LEU A 138 8.37 -4.93 -8.20
C LEU A 138 8.89 -6.37 -8.23
N GLU A 139 10.21 -6.58 -8.13
CA GLU A 139 10.83 -7.91 -8.15
C GLU A 139 10.33 -8.77 -7.00
N ASN A 140 10.26 -8.20 -5.79
CA ASN A 140 9.79 -8.93 -4.61
C ASN A 140 8.33 -9.35 -4.75
N VAL A 141 7.47 -8.42 -5.14
CA VAL A 141 6.02 -8.66 -5.25
C VAL A 141 5.69 -9.58 -6.42
N LYS A 142 6.31 -9.35 -7.58
CA LYS A 142 6.08 -10.14 -8.78
C LYS A 142 6.36 -11.63 -8.56
N GLY A 143 7.40 -11.96 -7.81
CA GLY A 143 7.76 -13.34 -7.51
C GLY A 143 6.65 -14.09 -6.77
N PHE A 144 6.18 -13.56 -5.67
CA PHE A 144 5.15 -14.22 -4.87
C PHE A 144 3.74 -14.15 -5.53
N MET A 145 3.42 -13.06 -6.25
CA MET A 145 2.15 -12.95 -6.95
C MET A 145 2.00 -14.01 -8.04
N ILE A 146 3.05 -14.24 -8.86
CA ILE A 146 3.02 -15.28 -9.89
C ILE A 146 2.88 -16.67 -9.26
N GLN A 147 3.57 -16.92 -8.16
CA GLN A 147 3.51 -18.22 -7.48
C GLN A 147 2.14 -18.44 -6.79
N GLY A 148 1.58 -17.38 -6.18
CA GLY A 148 0.33 -17.45 -5.45
C GLY A 148 -0.90 -17.42 -6.34
N LEU A 149 -1.04 -16.41 -7.20
CA LEU A 149 -2.24 -16.18 -8.01
C LEU A 149 -2.27 -16.98 -9.32
N GLY A 150 -1.11 -17.50 -9.73
CA GLY A 150 -0.98 -18.22 -10.98
C GLY A 150 -0.87 -17.32 -12.22
N ASN A 151 -0.40 -17.90 -13.30
CA ASN A 151 -0.13 -17.15 -14.54
C ASN A 151 -1.40 -16.64 -15.23
N GLU A 152 -2.51 -17.33 -15.07
CA GLU A 152 -3.77 -16.97 -15.73
C GLU A 152 -4.26 -15.62 -15.21
N LEU A 153 -4.40 -15.46 -13.90
CA LEU A 153 -4.83 -14.21 -13.29
C LEU A 153 -3.80 -13.10 -13.50
N VAL A 154 -2.51 -13.39 -13.27
CA VAL A 154 -1.44 -12.38 -13.39
C VAL A 154 -1.33 -11.81 -14.82
N HIS A 155 -1.64 -12.61 -15.84
CA HIS A 155 -1.57 -12.17 -17.25
C HIS A 155 -2.94 -11.96 -17.89
N SER A 156 -4.00 -11.87 -17.10
CA SER A 156 -5.37 -11.62 -17.60
C SER A 156 -5.54 -10.24 -18.25
N GLY A 157 -4.76 -9.27 -17.78
CA GLY A 157 -4.97 -7.85 -18.09
C GLY A 157 -5.78 -7.10 -17.02
N ASP A 158 -6.35 -7.80 -16.05
CA ASP A 158 -7.20 -7.22 -15.00
C ASP A 158 -6.50 -7.17 -13.63
N LEU A 159 -5.16 -7.34 -13.61
CA LEU A 159 -4.32 -7.20 -12.43
C LEU A 159 -3.28 -6.10 -12.63
N SER A 160 -3.23 -5.16 -11.70
CA SER A 160 -2.16 -4.17 -11.59
C SER A 160 -1.40 -4.31 -10.27
N ILE A 161 -0.11 -4.02 -10.30
CA ILE A 161 0.75 -3.93 -9.12
C ILE A 161 1.26 -2.50 -9.04
N VAL A 162 0.83 -1.77 -8.03
CA VAL A 162 1.40 -0.49 -7.59
C VAL A 162 2.52 -0.83 -6.62
N TYR A 163 3.75 -0.50 -6.97
CA TYR A 163 4.94 -0.87 -6.21
C TYR A 163 5.75 0.36 -5.76
N GLU A 164 6.61 0.17 -4.76
CA GLU A 164 7.39 1.23 -4.13
C GLU A 164 6.51 2.42 -3.71
N ALA A 165 5.36 2.11 -3.06
CA ALA A 165 4.39 3.09 -2.57
C ALA A 165 3.89 4.10 -3.62
N GLY A 166 3.80 3.71 -4.90
CA GLY A 166 3.27 4.56 -5.97
C GLY A 166 4.30 5.02 -7.01
N ASN A 167 5.56 4.62 -6.90
CA ASN A 167 6.59 5.02 -7.87
C ASN A 167 6.38 4.40 -9.26
N GLY A 168 5.70 3.26 -9.32
CA GLY A 168 5.39 2.63 -10.59
C GLY A 168 4.18 1.72 -10.53
N VAL A 169 3.65 1.45 -11.71
CA VAL A 169 2.52 0.55 -11.94
C VAL A 169 2.93 -0.51 -12.95
N PHE A 170 2.68 -1.77 -12.61
CA PHE A 170 2.94 -2.90 -13.49
C PHE A 170 1.63 -3.66 -13.76
N THR A 171 1.16 -3.60 -15.01
CA THR A 171 -0.09 -4.26 -15.46
C THR A 171 0.24 -5.20 -16.63
N PRO A 172 0.50 -6.48 -16.37
CA PRO A 172 0.81 -7.44 -17.41
C PRO A 172 -0.30 -7.52 -18.46
N GLY A 173 0.08 -7.64 -19.74
CA GLY A 173 -0.89 -7.75 -20.84
C GLY A 173 -1.20 -6.43 -21.56
N HIS A 174 -0.79 -5.27 -21.05
CA HIS A 174 -1.13 -3.96 -21.61
C HIS A 174 -0.08 -3.37 -22.59
N GLY A 175 0.73 -4.21 -23.21
CA GLY A 175 1.67 -3.78 -24.26
C GLY A 175 2.65 -2.70 -23.75
N SER A 176 2.63 -1.51 -24.36
CA SER A 176 3.49 -0.40 -23.96
C SER A 176 3.14 0.19 -22.58
N GLN A 177 1.94 -0.06 -22.07
CA GLN A 177 1.50 0.38 -20.74
C GLN A 177 1.70 -0.67 -19.66
N THR A 178 2.32 -1.81 -19.98
CA THR A 178 2.60 -2.88 -19.01
C THR A 178 3.41 -2.37 -17.81
N LYS A 179 4.29 -1.40 -17.99
CA LYS A 179 5.04 -0.78 -16.90
C LYS A 179 5.03 0.74 -17.08
N ARG A 180 4.44 1.45 -16.11
CA ARG A 180 4.47 2.91 -16.03
C ARG A 180 5.37 3.31 -14.87
N LEU A 181 6.33 4.18 -15.14
CA LEU A 181 7.30 4.69 -14.15
C LEU A 181 6.88 6.12 -13.79
N LEU A 182 6.01 6.25 -12.78
CA LEU A 182 5.41 7.54 -12.42
C LEU A 182 6.46 8.57 -11.98
N TYR A 183 7.56 8.12 -11.37
CA TYR A 183 8.67 9.00 -10.98
C TYR A 183 9.34 9.72 -12.18
N GLN A 184 9.14 9.26 -13.40
CA GLN A 184 9.67 9.95 -14.58
C GLN A 184 8.93 11.24 -14.90
N ASP A 185 7.72 11.40 -14.42
CA ASP A 185 6.87 12.58 -14.60
C ASP A 185 7.15 13.68 -13.56
N LEU A 186 7.88 13.35 -12.48
CA LEU A 186 8.31 14.32 -11.46
C LEU A 186 9.21 15.42 -12.03
N GLY A 187 9.22 16.57 -11.36
CA GLY A 187 10.11 17.68 -11.66
C GLY A 187 11.58 17.29 -11.75
N ALA A 188 12.32 17.90 -12.66
CA ALA A 188 13.74 17.58 -12.87
C ALA A 188 14.58 17.85 -11.61
N ASP A 189 14.17 18.81 -10.78
CA ASP A 189 14.84 19.18 -9.54
C ASP A 189 14.72 18.09 -8.50
N VAL A 190 13.51 17.57 -8.27
CA VAL A 190 13.24 16.46 -7.37
C VAL A 190 14.03 15.22 -7.81
N ARG A 191 13.95 14.85 -9.10
CA ARG A 191 14.71 13.69 -9.61
C ARG A 191 16.22 13.83 -9.41
N SER A 192 16.78 15.02 -9.63
CA SER A 192 18.21 15.29 -9.42
C SER A 192 18.60 15.18 -7.94
N ILE A 193 17.73 15.65 -7.03
CA ILE A 193 17.94 15.54 -5.58
C ILE A 193 18.00 14.07 -5.18
N PHE A 194 17.01 13.25 -5.60
CA PHE A 194 16.97 11.81 -5.29
C PHE A 194 18.22 11.06 -5.80
N GLU A 195 18.70 11.37 -7.01
CA GLU A 195 19.92 10.78 -7.55
C GLU A 195 21.14 11.12 -6.69
N ARG A 196 21.28 12.38 -6.23
CA ARG A 196 22.37 12.82 -5.35
C ARG A 196 22.27 12.14 -3.98
N VAL A 197 21.09 12.08 -3.38
CA VAL A 197 20.87 11.41 -2.09
C VAL A 197 21.19 9.93 -2.20
N ARG A 198 20.68 9.23 -3.21
CA ARG A 198 20.95 7.81 -3.44
C ARG A 198 22.45 7.52 -3.57
N THR A 199 23.18 8.36 -4.29
CA THR A 199 24.63 8.22 -4.46
C THR A 199 25.37 8.35 -3.12
N ARG A 200 24.85 9.14 -2.18
CA ARG A 200 25.45 9.43 -0.87
C ARG A 200 24.97 8.54 0.25
N ALA A 201 23.80 7.91 0.11
CA ALA A 201 23.11 7.17 1.16
C ALA A 201 23.99 6.16 1.91
N LEU A 202 24.88 5.45 1.21
CA LEU A 202 25.89 4.57 1.84
C LEU A 202 27.31 5.09 1.71
N SER A 203 27.67 5.74 0.57
CA SER A 203 29.06 6.15 0.31
C SER A 203 29.56 7.22 1.29
N ALA A 204 28.68 8.10 1.73
CA ALA A 204 28.99 9.16 2.71
C ALA A 204 28.51 8.84 4.13
N ALA A 205 27.89 7.67 4.34
CA ALA A 205 27.32 7.29 5.63
C ALA A 205 28.38 7.07 6.71
N PRO A 206 28.04 7.31 7.99
CA PRO A 206 28.84 6.90 9.13
C PRO A 206 29.13 5.39 9.12
N ASP A 207 30.21 4.97 9.76
CA ASP A 207 30.68 3.58 9.71
C ASP A 207 29.64 2.57 10.24
N ASN A 208 28.89 2.92 11.27
CA ASN A 208 27.84 2.09 11.85
C ASN A 208 26.66 1.93 10.87
N VAL A 209 26.19 2.99 10.22
CA VAL A 209 25.13 2.93 9.19
C VAL A 209 25.61 2.13 7.98
N ARG A 210 26.82 2.40 7.49
CA ARG A 210 27.38 1.69 6.32
C ARG A 210 27.56 0.20 6.56
N ARG A 211 27.83 -0.24 7.80
CA ARG A 211 27.98 -1.67 8.15
C ARG A 211 26.66 -2.29 8.59
N GLY A 212 25.78 -1.53 9.22
CA GLY A 212 24.54 -2.01 9.81
C GLY A 212 23.33 -1.96 8.86
N CYS A 213 23.40 -1.15 7.79
CA CYS A 213 22.32 -0.99 6.82
C CYS A 213 22.71 -1.42 5.41
N HIS A 214 21.70 -1.67 4.61
CA HIS A 214 21.78 -1.74 3.16
C HIS A 214 20.79 -0.78 2.53
N LEU A 215 21.10 -0.33 1.32
CA LEU A 215 20.18 0.43 0.49
C LEU A 215 19.24 -0.57 -0.21
N GLN A 216 17.94 -0.43 -0.03
CA GLN A 216 16.96 -1.26 -0.73
C GLN A 216 17.03 -1.02 -2.24
N GLY A 217 16.78 -2.06 -3.02
CA GLY A 217 16.86 -2.03 -4.48
C GLY A 217 15.68 -1.32 -5.16
N ASN A 218 15.21 -0.19 -4.59
CA ASN A 218 14.13 0.61 -5.16
C ASN A 218 14.55 1.29 -6.46
N GLU A 219 13.61 1.51 -7.36
CA GLU A 219 13.84 2.26 -8.60
C GLU A 219 13.98 3.77 -8.34
N PHE A 220 13.19 4.31 -7.39
CA PHE A 220 13.19 5.75 -7.10
C PHE A 220 13.39 6.09 -5.62
N ASN A 221 12.60 5.58 -4.69
CA ASN A 221 12.74 5.87 -3.26
C ASN A 221 14.13 5.49 -2.73
N VAL A 222 14.61 6.24 -1.76
CA VAL A 222 15.91 5.98 -1.10
C VAL A 222 15.63 5.42 0.29
N THR A 223 15.69 4.09 0.44
CA THR A 223 15.31 3.39 1.66
C THR A 223 16.52 2.66 2.24
N LEU A 224 16.89 2.99 3.48
CA LEU A 224 17.86 2.24 4.27
C LEU A 224 17.12 1.25 5.16
N LYS A 225 17.55 -0.01 5.12
CA LYS A 225 17.07 -1.09 6.00
C LYS A 225 18.21 -1.73 6.77
N PRO A 226 17.96 -2.28 7.98
CA PRO A 226 18.98 -3.00 8.72
C PRO A 226 19.46 -4.21 7.89
N ASN A 227 20.75 -4.51 7.98
CA ASN A 227 21.26 -5.74 7.42
C ASN A 227 20.70 -6.94 8.18
N PHE A 228 20.55 -8.08 7.49
CA PHE A 228 20.08 -9.32 8.11
C PHE A 228 20.89 -9.75 9.35
N GLU A 229 22.20 -9.42 9.38
CA GLU A 229 23.10 -9.72 10.49
C GLU A 229 22.99 -8.73 11.65
N THR A 230 22.29 -7.60 11.47
CA THR A 230 22.04 -6.61 12.51
C THR A 230 21.01 -7.17 13.48
N GLY A 231 21.39 -7.38 14.74
CA GLY A 231 20.47 -7.88 15.76
C GLY A 231 19.32 -6.90 16.02
N SER A 232 18.15 -7.41 16.42
CA SER A 232 16.96 -6.57 16.69
C SER A 232 17.22 -5.45 17.70
N ALA A 233 18.13 -5.65 18.66
CA ALA A 233 18.51 -4.62 19.64
C ALA A 233 19.34 -3.48 19.04
N ASP A 234 20.06 -3.76 17.95
CA ASP A 234 20.92 -2.78 17.28
C ASP A 234 20.21 -2.13 16.08
N ALA A 235 19.14 -2.76 15.58
CA ALA A 235 18.42 -2.31 14.38
C ALA A 235 17.83 -0.91 14.59
N GLU A 236 17.22 -0.63 15.75
CA GLU A 236 16.65 0.67 16.07
C GLU A 236 17.74 1.75 16.03
N ALA A 237 18.84 1.58 16.78
CA ALA A 237 19.92 2.56 16.83
C ALA A 237 20.58 2.80 15.46
N VAL A 238 20.70 1.76 14.64
CA VAL A 238 21.30 1.88 13.31
C VAL A 238 20.35 2.59 12.34
N ILE A 239 19.04 2.39 12.46
CA ILE A 239 18.05 3.10 11.63
C ILE A 239 17.88 4.54 12.10
N ASP A 240 17.95 4.83 13.40
CA ASP A 240 17.96 6.21 13.91
C ASP A 240 19.14 7.00 13.33
N ASP A 241 20.35 6.46 13.38
CA ASP A 241 21.51 7.07 12.78
C ASP A 241 21.38 7.16 11.24
N GLY A 242 20.74 6.16 10.62
CA GLY A 242 20.42 6.14 9.19
C GLY A 242 19.45 7.26 8.79
N LEU A 243 18.42 7.52 9.58
CA LEU A 243 17.47 8.62 9.38
C LEU A 243 18.18 9.97 9.43
N VAL A 244 18.97 10.21 10.48
CA VAL A 244 19.76 11.45 10.62
C VAL A 244 20.65 11.67 9.40
N HIS A 245 21.35 10.62 8.96
CA HIS A 245 22.22 10.67 7.79
C HIS A 245 21.45 10.97 6.49
N LEU A 246 20.29 10.35 6.28
CA LEU A 246 19.46 10.61 5.10
C LEU A 246 18.93 12.04 5.08
N ILE A 247 18.46 12.57 6.21
CA ILE A 247 18.01 13.97 6.33
C ILE A 247 19.16 14.94 5.99
N ASP A 248 20.36 14.66 6.48
CA ASP A 248 21.54 15.49 6.18
C ASP A 248 21.92 15.43 4.70
N ALA A 249 21.91 14.24 4.12
CA ALA A 249 22.20 14.04 2.70
C ALA A 249 21.17 14.74 1.80
N LEU A 250 19.89 14.69 2.19
CA LEU A 250 18.80 15.39 1.52
C LEU A 250 18.99 16.90 1.60
N GLY A 251 19.23 17.45 2.79
CA GLY A 251 19.44 18.88 2.96
C GLY A 251 20.64 19.40 2.15
N ALA A 252 21.73 18.65 2.12
CA ALA A 252 22.90 18.97 1.31
C ALA A 252 22.57 18.97 -0.19
N ALA A 253 21.82 17.95 -0.67
CA ALA A 253 21.43 17.83 -2.08
C ALA A 253 20.50 18.97 -2.52
N VAL A 254 19.55 19.38 -1.67
CA VAL A 254 18.64 20.51 -1.92
C VAL A 254 19.43 21.82 -1.97
N ALA A 255 20.31 22.07 -1.00
CA ALA A 255 21.14 23.28 -0.95
C ALA A 255 22.07 23.41 -2.17
N GLU A 256 22.64 22.31 -2.65
CA GLU A 256 23.43 22.29 -3.88
C GLU A 256 22.56 22.59 -5.10
N ARG A 257 21.36 22.00 -5.21
CA ARG A 257 20.46 22.22 -6.35
C ARG A 257 20.01 23.67 -6.46
N VAL A 258 19.67 24.30 -5.34
CA VAL A 258 19.29 25.72 -5.31
C VAL A 258 20.49 26.61 -5.64
N GLY A 259 21.71 26.28 -5.18
CA GLY A 259 22.93 26.98 -5.51
C GLY A 259 23.28 26.91 -6.99
N ASP A 260 23.21 25.72 -7.59
CA ASP A 260 23.44 25.51 -9.03
C ASP A 260 22.47 26.34 -9.88
N GLY A 261 21.20 26.47 -9.46
CA GLY A 261 20.19 27.29 -10.14
C GLY A 261 20.45 28.80 -10.05
N ALA A 262 21.02 29.28 -8.94
CA ALA A 262 21.39 30.69 -8.76
C ALA A 262 22.58 31.05 -9.64
N ASP A 263 23.59 30.19 -9.74
CA ASP A 263 24.77 30.40 -10.57
C ASP A 263 24.42 30.40 -12.07
N ALA A 264 23.55 29.49 -12.53
CA ALA A 264 23.06 29.45 -13.92
C ALA A 264 22.29 30.73 -14.32
N SER A 265 21.52 31.31 -13.38
CA SER A 265 20.77 32.56 -13.64
C SER A 265 21.66 33.83 -13.61
N ALA A 266 22.84 33.74 -13.03
CA ALA A 266 23.82 34.85 -13.00
C ALA A 266 24.64 34.95 -14.31
N ASP A 267 24.89 33.83 -14.97
CA ASP A 267 25.66 33.76 -16.23
C ASP A 267 24.90 34.34 -17.45
N ASP A 268 23.54 34.35 -17.38
CA ASP A 268 22.68 34.96 -18.40
C ASP A 268 22.60 36.52 -18.31
N ARG A 269 23.22 37.11 -17.29
CA ARG A 269 23.30 38.58 -17.15
C ARG A 269 24.68 39.10 -17.53
N GLU A 270 25.00 39.11 -18.82
CA GLU A 270 26.12 39.88 -19.37
C GLU A 270 25.89 41.36 -19.09
N GLY A 271 26.53 41.88 -18.06
CA GLY A 271 26.55 43.29 -17.71
C GLY A 271 27.79 43.59 -16.85
N ASP A 272 28.76 44.21 -17.50
CA ASP A 272 30.06 44.67 -17.05
C ASP A 272 29.99 45.39 -15.67
N ALA A 273 30.23 44.65 -14.58
CA ALA A 273 30.52 45.20 -13.26
C ALA A 273 31.72 44.47 -12.67
N PRO A 274 32.69 45.18 -12.04
CA PRO A 274 33.86 44.52 -11.48
C PRO A 274 33.46 43.54 -10.37
N ALA A 275 33.98 42.32 -10.47
CA ALA A 275 33.83 41.28 -9.45
C ALA A 275 34.39 41.81 -8.12
N ASP A 276 33.49 42.10 -7.20
CA ASP A 276 33.83 42.21 -5.79
C ASP A 276 34.03 40.78 -5.30
N ASP A 277 35.24 40.47 -4.82
CA ASP A 277 35.69 39.16 -4.35
C ASP A 277 34.97 38.79 -3.02
N THR A 278 33.66 38.50 -3.09
CA THR A 278 32.89 37.96 -1.97
C THR A 278 33.03 36.45 -2.00
N GLY A 279 34.00 35.97 -1.25
CA GLY A 279 34.31 34.61 -0.80
C GLY A 279 33.56 33.51 -1.49
N GLY A 280 34.24 32.71 -2.33
CA GLY A 280 33.71 31.52 -2.97
C GLY A 280 32.91 30.70 -1.98
N ASP A 281 31.66 30.44 -2.33
CA ASP A 281 30.70 29.73 -1.43
C ASP A 281 31.27 28.33 -1.12
N ASP A 282 31.73 28.17 0.14
CA ASP A 282 32.36 26.92 0.60
C ASP A 282 31.35 25.78 0.47
N PRO A 283 31.59 24.77 -0.39
CA PRO A 283 30.67 23.63 -0.56
C PRO A 283 30.30 22.92 0.75
N THR A 284 31.25 22.86 1.69
CA THR A 284 31.05 22.25 3.01
C THR A 284 30.11 23.10 3.88
N GLY A 285 30.26 24.41 3.83
CA GLY A 285 29.38 25.35 4.52
C GLY A 285 27.96 25.31 3.95
N ARG A 286 27.82 25.16 2.63
CA ARG A 286 26.53 25.03 1.95
C ARG A 286 25.83 23.73 2.36
N ALA A 287 26.52 22.59 2.34
CA ALA A 287 25.99 21.30 2.75
C ALA A 287 25.53 21.29 4.22
N ASN A 288 26.33 21.88 5.14
CA ASN A 288 25.98 21.97 6.55
C ASN A 288 24.73 22.85 6.79
N ARG A 289 24.58 23.95 6.06
CA ARG A 289 23.35 24.77 6.13
C ARG A 289 22.15 23.99 5.63
N GLY A 290 22.27 23.28 4.49
CA GLY A 290 21.24 22.44 3.95
C GLY A 290 20.76 21.37 4.93
N ALA A 291 21.70 20.68 5.61
CA ALA A 291 21.39 19.71 6.65
C ALA A 291 20.61 20.35 7.82
N ALA A 292 21.02 21.54 8.26
CA ALA A 292 20.29 22.25 9.34
C ALA A 292 18.87 22.63 8.93
N TRP A 293 18.66 23.07 7.68
CA TRP A 293 17.33 23.37 7.15
C TRP A 293 16.42 22.12 7.08
N ALA A 294 16.94 20.99 6.57
CA ALA A 294 16.19 19.73 6.47
C ALA A 294 15.80 19.22 7.85
N ARG A 295 16.72 19.21 8.82
CA ARG A 295 16.43 18.82 10.22
C ARG A 295 15.32 19.68 10.82
N ALA A 296 15.38 21.01 10.67
CA ALA A 296 14.36 21.92 11.18
C ALA A 296 13.00 21.69 10.52
N HIS A 297 12.96 21.48 9.21
CA HIS A 297 11.73 21.23 8.46
C HIS A 297 11.05 19.95 8.90
N TYR A 298 11.75 18.81 8.84
CA TYR A 298 11.18 17.50 9.14
C TYR A 298 10.90 17.28 10.63
N ALA A 299 11.69 17.85 11.54
CA ALA A 299 11.38 17.83 12.97
C ALA A 299 10.11 18.65 13.32
N ALA A 300 9.80 19.69 12.55
CA ALA A 300 8.56 20.44 12.71
C ALA A 300 7.34 19.68 12.19
N ALA A 301 7.52 18.89 11.12
CA ALA A 301 6.47 18.13 10.47
C ALA A 301 6.13 16.81 11.20
N ASP A 302 7.13 16.10 11.74
CA ASP A 302 6.96 14.77 12.34
C ASP A 302 7.57 14.69 13.75
N PRO A 303 6.74 14.40 14.80
CA PRO A 303 7.23 14.24 16.17
C PRO A 303 8.20 13.07 16.35
N GLU A 304 8.05 11.96 15.62
CA GLU A 304 8.95 10.81 15.73
C GLU A 304 10.34 11.15 15.18
N ILE A 305 10.41 11.86 14.07
CA ILE A 305 11.67 12.38 13.52
C ILE A 305 12.34 13.36 14.50
N ARG A 306 11.56 14.22 15.14
CA ARG A 306 12.05 15.14 16.17
C ARG A 306 12.69 14.38 17.32
N ASP A 307 11.99 13.37 17.87
CA ASP A 307 12.46 12.56 18.97
C ASP A 307 13.80 11.85 18.64
N VAL A 308 13.94 11.33 17.41
CA VAL A 308 15.19 10.70 16.94
C VAL A 308 16.33 11.72 16.84
N LEU A 309 16.06 12.91 16.30
CA LEU A 309 17.07 13.98 16.20
C LEU A 309 17.54 14.44 17.59
N GLU A 310 16.62 14.65 18.54
CA GLU A 310 16.92 15.01 19.93
C GLU A 310 17.73 13.91 20.65
N ALA A 311 17.35 12.64 20.48
CA ALA A 311 18.07 11.50 21.03
C ALA A 311 19.50 11.39 20.47
N SER A 312 19.72 11.84 19.23
CA SER A 312 21.03 11.90 18.58
C SER A 312 21.85 13.14 19.00
N GLY A 313 21.36 13.94 19.97
CA GLY A 313 22.03 15.16 20.47
C GLY A 313 21.97 16.34 19.50
N ILE A 314 21.03 16.31 18.55
CA ILE A 314 20.77 17.37 17.59
C ILE A 314 19.54 18.13 18.10
N GLU A 315 19.74 19.33 18.66
CA GLU A 315 18.62 20.19 19.03
C GLU A 315 18.03 20.81 17.75
N PRO A 316 16.82 20.41 17.33
CA PRO A 316 16.14 21.15 16.28
C PRO A 316 15.78 22.51 16.85
N ALA A 317 16.15 23.59 16.18
CA ALA A 317 16.02 24.99 16.63
C ALA A 317 14.55 25.47 16.71
N ALA A 318 13.69 24.74 17.41
CA ALA A 318 12.24 24.95 17.44
C ALA A 318 11.68 25.71 18.66
N ASP A 319 12.44 25.85 19.76
CA ASP A 319 11.90 26.40 21.01
C ASP A 319 12.39 27.81 21.42
N GLU A 320 13.32 28.41 20.67
CA GLU A 320 13.67 29.81 20.91
C GLU A 320 13.15 30.71 19.77
N PRO A 321 12.26 31.69 20.05
CA PRO A 321 11.69 32.57 19.01
C PRO A 321 12.73 33.47 18.31
N ASP A 322 13.97 33.51 18.76
CA ASP A 322 15.05 34.32 18.22
C ASP A 322 16.12 33.52 17.44
N ALA A 323 16.04 32.18 17.40
CA ALA A 323 16.99 31.30 16.73
C ALA A 323 16.33 30.42 15.65
N SER A 324 15.19 30.85 15.07
CA SER A 324 14.57 30.11 13.95
C SER A 324 15.56 30.08 12.79
N VAL A 325 15.99 28.87 12.43
CA VAL A 325 16.71 28.63 11.17
C VAL A 325 15.77 29.06 10.04
N SER A 326 15.99 30.28 9.50
CA SER A 326 15.18 30.75 8.38
C SER A 326 15.50 29.91 7.17
N ILE A 327 14.54 29.06 6.76
CA ILE A 327 14.64 28.26 5.54
C ILE A 327 14.26 29.15 4.38
N PRO A 328 15.12 29.31 3.35
CA PRO A 328 14.76 30.09 2.16
C PRO A 328 13.55 29.47 1.43
N ASP A 329 12.64 30.30 0.91
CA ASP A 329 11.44 29.84 0.20
C ASP A 329 11.71 28.79 -0.89
N PRO A 330 12.74 28.91 -1.77
CA PRO A 330 13.03 27.88 -2.76
C PRO A 330 13.46 26.53 -2.16
N VAL A 331 14.07 26.55 -0.97
CA VAL A 331 14.47 25.33 -0.25
C VAL A 331 13.25 24.70 0.42
N ALA A 332 12.41 25.50 1.07
CA ALA A 332 11.19 25.04 1.71
C ALA A 332 10.25 24.38 0.68
N SER A 333 10.05 25.00 -0.49
CA SER A 333 9.23 24.43 -1.55
C SER A 333 9.71 23.05 -2.02
N LEU A 334 11.01 22.80 -2.07
CA LEU A 334 11.53 21.48 -2.44
C LEU A 334 11.37 20.46 -1.31
N PHE A 335 11.45 20.87 -0.04
CA PHE A 335 11.15 19.97 1.07
C PHE A 335 9.67 19.61 1.14
N ASP A 336 8.78 20.55 0.77
CA ASP A 336 7.32 20.33 0.70
C ASP A 336 6.91 19.33 -0.40
N GLU A 337 7.82 18.98 -1.34
CA GLU A 337 7.62 17.96 -2.38
C GLU A 337 8.20 16.58 -2.00
N ILE A 338 8.95 16.49 -0.85
CA ILE A 338 9.74 15.30 -0.48
C ILE A 338 9.31 14.81 0.90
N ASP A 339 8.95 13.54 0.97
CA ASP A 339 8.61 12.84 2.21
C ASP A 339 9.86 12.21 2.84
N VAL A 340 9.92 12.26 4.18
CA VAL A 340 10.89 11.50 4.98
C VAL A 340 10.09 10.62 5.93
N ALA A 341 10.11 9.31 5.71
CA ALA A 341 9.42 8.35 6.54
C ALA A 341 10.39 7.60 7.46
N TYR A 342 9.96 7.41 8.70
CA TYR A 342 10.68 6.65 9.71
C TYR A 342 9.83 5.47 10.19
N TYR A 343 10.41 4.29 10.11
CA TYR A 343 9.82 3.04 10.61
C TYR A 343 10.78 2.48 11.65
N ARG A 344 10.43 2.62 12.91
CA ARG A 344 11.28 2.32 14.06
C ARG A 344 11.89 0.92 13.99
N GLY A 345 13.22 0.85 13.90
CA GLY A 345 13.96 -0.42 13.79
C GLY A 345 13.80 -1.18 12.47
N ASP A 346 13.00 -0.69 11.52
CA ASP A 346 12.77 -1.35 10.21
C ASP A 346 13.35 -0.56 9.04
N ALA A 347 13.08 0.74 8.93
CA ALA A 347 13.55 1.53 7.78
C ALA A 347 13.62 3.04 8.06
N ALA A 348 14.49 3.71 7.31
CA ALA A 348 14.45 5.15 7.07
C ALA A 348 14.36 5.37 5.55
N GLU A 349 13.41 6.18 5.10
CA GLU A 349 13.09 6.33 3.68
C GLU A 349 12.93 7.80 3.28
N ILE A 350 13.38 8.13 2.08
CA ILE A 350 13.05 9.37 1.37
C ILE A 350 12.21 8.99 0.15
N GLY A 351 11.02 9.57 0.07
CA GLY A 351 10.03 9.40 -0.99
C GLY A 351 9.56 10.75 -1.54
N SER A 352 8.82 10.76 -2.63
CA SER A 352 8.14 11.96 -3.13
C SER A 352 6.73 12.05 -2.60
N LEU A 353 6.28 13.23 -2.15
CA LEU A 353 4.89 13.47 -1.76
C LEU A 353 3.92 13.52 -2.95
N GLU A 354 4.44 13.74 -4.17
CA GLU A 354 3.64 13.64 -5.39
C GLU A 354 3.38 12.18 -5.81
N LEU A 355 4.17 11.22 -5.29
CA LEU A 355 4.07 9.80 -5.59
C LEU A 355 3.76 9.04 -4.31
N ASP A 356 2.50 8.79 -4.11
CA ASP A 356 1.99 7.96 -3.04
C ASP A 356 1.14 6.80 -3.59
N LYS A 357 0.62 5.97 -2.71
CA LYS A 357 -0.25 4.87 -3.12
C LYS A 357 -1.49 5.37 -3.88
N VAL A 358 -1.98 6.60 -3.63
CA VAL A 358 -3.14 7.17 -4.33
C VAL A 358 -2.81 7.42 -5.80
N ALA A 359 -1.71 8.11 -6.08
CA ALA A 359 -1.25 8.35 -7.46
C ALA A 359 -1.04 7.03 -8.22
N GLY A 360 -0.48 6.02 -7.53
CA GLY A 360 -0.32 4.68 -8.09
C GLY A 360 -1.65 3.99 -8.40
N VAL A 361 -2.63 4.07 -7.49
CA VAL A 361 -3.97 3.48 -7.67
C VAL A 361 -4.73 4.16 -8.80
N GLU A 362 -4.72 5.50 -8.88
CA GLU A 362 -5.34 6.24 -9.97
C GLU A 362 -4.72 5.86 -11.32
N ALA A 363 -3.38 5.77 -11.39
CA ALA A 363 -2.69 5.33 -12.60
C ALA A 363 -2.98 3.86 -12.96
N ALA A 364 -3.22 2.98 -11.97
CA ALA A 364 -3.65 1.61 -12.21
C ALA A 364 -5.09 1.56 -12.75
N PHE A 365 -6.01 2.34 -12.17
CA PHE A 365 -7.39 2.45 -12.67
C PHE A 365 -7.44 2.97 -14.09
N ASP A 366 -6.61 3.94 -14.46
CA ASP A 366 -6.49 4.40 -15.84
C ASP A 366 -6.11 3.27 -16.81
N VAL A 367 -5.14 2.42 -16.44
CA VAL A 367 -4.71 1.30 -17.29
C VAL A 367 -5.77 0.20 -17.37
N LEU A 368 -6.53 -0.01 -16.28
CA LEU A 368 -7.59 -1.03 -16.16
C LEU A 368 -8.96 -0.54 -16.68
N ASP A 369 -9.05 0.68 -17.24
CA ASP A 369 -10.28 1.32 -17.69
C ASP A 369 -11.39 1.41 -16.61
N VAL A 370 -11.02 1.55 -15.32
CA VAL A 370 -11.94 1.76 -14.20
C VAL A 370 -12.29 3.23 -14.10
N THR A 371 -13.42 3.64 -14.67
CA THR A 371 -13.80 5.07 -14.82
C THR A 371 -14.67 5.61 -13.68
N ASP A 372 -15.35 4.77 -12.93
CA ASP A 372 -16.19 5.12 -11.76
C ASP A 372 -15.91 4.09 -10.66
N PRO A 373 -14.76 4.20 -9.98
CA PRO A 373 -14.35 3.22 -8.99
C PRO A 373 -15.31 3.20 -7.78
N PHE A 374 -15.62 2.01 -7.32
CA PHE A 374 -16.13 1.75 -5.98
C PHE A 374 -15.38 0.52 -5.45
N ALA A 375 -14.23 0.78 -4.87
CA ALA A 375 -13.27 -0.25 -4.51
C ALA A 375 -13.46 -0.76 -3.07
N LEU A 376 -13.12 -2.01 -2.82
CA LEU A 376 -12.73 -2.44 -1.48
C LEU A 376 -11.24 -2.13 -1.30
N VAL A 377 -10.92 -1.18 -0.40
CA VAL A 377 -9.55 -0.77 -0.08
C VAL A 377 -9.13 -1.46 1.21
N MET A 378 -8.10 -2.31 1.16
CA MET A 378 -7.60 -3.03 2.33
C MET A 378 -6.15 -2.64 2.63
N GLY A 379 -5.86 -2.28 3.89
CA GLY A 379 -4.51 -1.90 4.31
C GLY A 379 -4.39 -1.71 5.82
N ASP A 380 -3.17 -1.59 6.32
CA ASP A 380 -2.87 -1.50 7.76
C ASP A 380 -2.04 -0.27 8.16
N SER A 381 -1.42 0.39 7.18
CA SER A 381 -0.40 1.43 7.40
C SER A 381 -0.88 2.85 7.04
N LYS A 382 -0.12 3.86 7.47
CA LYS A 382 -0.39 5.27 7.10
C LYS A 382 -0.41 5.52 5.59
N SER A 383 0.34 4.74 4.81
CA SER A 383 0.32 4.88 3.35
C SER A 383 -0.98 4.36 2.72
N ASP A 384 -1.62 3.37 3.35
CA ASP A 384 -2.93 2.85 2.96
C ASP A 384 -4.05 3.80 3.37
N LEU A 385 -3.89 4.45 4.54
CA LEU A 385 -4.83 5.46 5.02
C LEU A 385 -5.10 6.54 3.96
N ARG A 386 -4.06 7.01 3.26
CA ARG A 386 -4.23 8.00 2.18
C ARG A 386 -5.18 7.50 1.09
N VAL A 387 -5.09 6.22 0.73
CA VAL A 387 -6.01 5.61 -0.27
C VAL A 387 -7.42 5.48 0.28
N MET A 388 -7.57 5.12 1.57
CA MET A 388 -8.88 5.05 2.24
C MET A 388 -9.53 6.43 2.33
N GLU A 389 -8.77 7.47 2.72
CA GLU A 389 -9.24 8.86 2.74
C GLU A 389 -9.63 9.37 1.35
N TRP A 390 -8.83 9.05 0.33
CA TRP A 390 -9.15 9.35 -1.06
C TRP A 390 -10.45 8.67 -1.50
N ALA A 391 -10.64 7.39 -1.17
CA ALA A 391 -11.85 6.65 -1.49
C ALA A 391 -13.09 7.26 -0.80
N ALA A 392 -12.97 7.60 0.48
CA ALA A 392 -14.05 8.26 1.24
C ALA A 392 -14.39 9.65 0.68
N ALA A 393 -13.38 10.47 0.35
CA ALA A 393 -13.58 11.83 -0.17
C ALA A 393 -14.22 11.86 -1.58
N ASN A 394 -14.07 10.78 -2.36
CA ASN A 394 -14.58 10.67 -3.73
C ASN A 394 -15.79 9.72 -3.88
N ASP A 395 -16.36 9.22 -2.77
CA ASP A 395 -17.38 8.16 -2.79
C ASP A 395 -16.94 6.94 -3.62
N ALA A 396 -15.63 6.62 -3.59
CA ALA A 396 -14.98 5.67 -4.49
C ALA A 396 -14.69 4.31 -3.84
N GLY A 397 -15.22 4.03 -2.65
CA GLY A 397 -14.98 2.72 -2.06
C GLY A 397 -15.37 2.57 -0.60
N ILE A 398 -14.97 1.43 -0.04
CA ILE A 398 -15.15 1.01 1.35
C ILE A 398 -13.77 0.61 1.86
N ALA A 399 -13.40 1.05 3.06
CA ALA A 399 -12.15 0.66 3.70
C ALA A 399 -12.32 -0.61 4.56
N ALA A 400 -11.27 -1.41 4.62
CA ALA A 400 -11.16 -2.52 5.55
C ALA A 400 -9.75 -2.61 6.13
N ALA A 401 -9.64 -2.74 7.45
CA ALA A 401 -8.36 -2.79 8.14
C ALA A 401 -8.29 -3.98 9.11
N PRO A 402 -7.11 -4.61 9.25
CA PRO A 402 -6.92 -5.60 10.30
C PRO A 402 -6.89 -4.93 11.68
N GLU A 403 -7.29 -5.67 12.72
CA GLU A 403 -7.34 -5.19 14.10
C GLU A 403 -6.02 -4.61 14.65
N HIS A 404 -4.90 -5.01 14.05
CA HIS A 404 -3.55 -4.57 14.42
C HIS A 404 -3.01 -3.44 13.51
N ALA A 405 -3.84 -2.87 12.64
CA ALA A 405 -3.48 -1.72 11.84
C ALA A 405 -3.08 -0.51 12.71
N SER A 406 -2.44 0.46 12.11
CA SER A 406 -2.06 1.69 12.82
C SER A 406 -3.28 2.39 13.42
N ALA A 407 -3.07 3.12 14.53
CA ALA A 407 -4.15 3.78 15.24
C ALA A 407 -4.96 4.75 14.35
N ASP A 408 -4.27 5.42 13.43
CA ASP A 408 -4.89 6.38 12.51
C ASP A 408 -5.80 5.65 11.48
N VAL A 409 -5.34 4.51 10.95
CA VAL A 409 -6.14 3.65 10.05
C VAL A 409 -7.38 3.11 10.77
N LEU A 410 -7.22 2.58 11.99
CA LEU A 410 -8.35 2.08 12.77
C LEU A 410 -9.34 3.19 13.11
N SER A 411 -8.85 4.40 13.47
CA SER A 411 -9.72 5.55 13.72
C SER A 411 -10.54 5.89 12.49
N HIS A 412 -9.90 5.97 11.31
CA HIS A 412 -10.59 6.27 10.06
C HIS A 412 -11.69 5.24 9.74
N VAL A 413 -11.37 3.96 9.79
CA VAL A 413 -12.32 2.88 9.47
C VAL A 413 -13.50 2.84 10.45
N LEU A 414 -13.23 3.04 11.75
CA LEU A 414 -14.28 3.09 12.78
C LEU A 414 -15.15 4.33 12.69
N ASP A 415 -14.56 5.50 12.40
CA ASP A 415 -15.30 6.75 12.26
C ASP A 415 -16.24 6.74 11.04
N HIS A 416 -15.90 5.95 10.02
CA HIS A 416 -16.74 5.74 8.84
C HIS A 416 -17.68 4.52 8.98
N ASP A 417 -17.66 3.80 10.12
CA ASP A 417 -18.46 2.58 10.34
C ASP A 417 -18.24 1.55 9.21
N GLU A 418 -16.96 1.28 8.93
CA GLU A 418 -16.50 0.36 7.89
C GLU A 418 -15.88 -0.92 8.49
N LEU A 419 -15.06 -1.65 7.74
CA LEU A 419 -14.74 -3.03 8.07
C LEU A 419 -13.44 -3.17 8.89
N VAL A 420 -13.52 -3.80 10.05
CA VAL A 420 -12.35 -4.25 10.82
C VAL A 420 -12.36 -5.78 10.89
N PHE A 421 -11.20 -6.41 10.74
CA PHE A 421 -11.08 -7.87 10.74
C PHE A 421 -9.89 -8.37 11.56
N ASP A 422 -10.02 -9.59 12.08
CA ASP A 422 -8.97 -10.23 12.84
C ASP A 422 -7.77 -10.59 11.94
N ARG A 423 -6.58 -10.65 12.53
CA ARG A 423 -5.37 -11.05 11.83
C ARG A 423 -5.55 -12.37 11.07
N GLY A 424 -5.21 -12.39 9.79
CA GLY A 424 -5.33 -13.57 8.93
C GLY A 424 -6.74 -13.84 8.40
N GLN A 425 -7.71 -12.96 8.64
CA GLN A 425 -9.09 -13.08 8.16
C GLN A 425 -9.40 -12.21 6.93
N SER A 426 -8.39 -11.85 6.13
CA SER A 426 -8.58 -11.07 4.89
C SER A 426 -9.58 -11.71 3.92
N ALA A 427 -9.62 -13.04 3.84
CA ALA A 427 -10.60 -13.77 3.04
C ALA A 427 -12.05 -13.47 3.44
N LYS A 428 -12.33 -13.18 4.73
CA LYS A 428 -13.68 -12.81 5.20
C LYS A 428 -14.12 -11.48 4.58
N MET A 429 -13.22 -10.49 4.51
CA MET A 429 -13.51 -9.19 3.91
C MET A 429 -13.73 -9.29 2.41
N LEU A 430 -12.92 -10.06 1.72
CA LEU A 430 -13.10 -10.34 0.29
C LEU A 430 -14.44 -11.04 0.02
N ARG A 431 -14.83 -12.01 0.87
CA ARG A 431 -16.15 -12.66 0.79
C ARG A 431 -17.28 -11.67 1.05
N THR A 432 -17.11 -10.70 1.94
CA THR A 432 -18.10 -9.64 2.18
C THR A 432 -18.34 -8.84 0.90
N ALA A 433 -17.28 -8.40 0.22
CA ALA A 433 -17.39 -7.68 -1.06
C ALA A 433 -18.01 -8.57 -2.16
N TYR A 434 -17.61 -9.83 -2.25
CA TYR A 434 -18.19 -10.78 -3.20
C TYR A 434 -19.71 -10.93 -3.01
N VAL A 435 -20.14 -11.13 -1.77
CA VAL A 435 -21.57 -11.29 -1.42
C VAL A 435 -22.34 -9.98 -1.62
N MET A 436 -21.75 -8.84 -1.31
CA MET A 436 -22.31 -7.52 -1.64
C MET A 436 -22.60 -7.41 -3.14
N ASN A 437 -21.66 -7.85 -3.99
CA ASN A 437 -21.84 -7.89 -5.45
C ASN A 437 -22.93 -8.88 -5.89
N LEU A 438 -23.15 -9.98 -5.17
CA LEU A 438 -24.27 -10.88 -5.41
C LEU A 438 -25.61 -10.18 -5.13
N PHE A 439 -25.71 -9.37 -4.08
CA PHE A 439 -26.93 -8.62 -3.78
C PHE A 439 -27.19 -7.48 -4.77
N ALA A 440 -26.15 -6.83 -5.29
CA ALA A 440 -26.27 -5.82 -6.32
C ALA A 440 -26.86 -6.36 -7.64
N ARG A 441 -26.68 -7.66 -7.93
CA ARG A 441 -27.25 -8.33 -9.12
C ARG A 441 -28.72 -8.74 -8.96
N LEU A 442 -29.32 -8.50 -7.79
CA LEU A 442 -30.73 -8.85 -7.51
C LEU A 442 -31.75 -7.82 -8.01
N GLU A 443 -31.33 -6.79 -8.72
CA GLU A 443 -32.21 -5.78 -9.30
C GLU A 443 -32.92 -6.22 -10.57
#